data_5433e61944132d273498756a70e3e701
#
_entry.id   5433e61944132d273498756a70e3e701
#
_cell.length_a   1.000
_cell.length_b   1.000
_cell.length_c   1.000
_cell.angle_alpha   90.00
_cell.angle_beta   90.00
_cell.angle_gamma   90.00
#
_symmetry.space_group_name_H-M   'P 1'
#
loop_
_entity.id
_entity.type
_entity.pdbx_description
1 polymer ?
#
loop_
_entity_poly.entity_id
_entity_poly.type
_entity_poly.pdbx_seq_one_letter_code
_entity_poly.pdbx_strand_id
1 'polypeptide(L)'
;MKRFAWAMLGLGLWVLEGGVEPALAQDPQPTIELQRNRSSPFNPVTTIPFKLSGQLFLKGHRPVVSLRIYNVLAQLVAIPVLRGTGKALDSLALTCPTQLGCAYSAYWDGFVANTGKPAASGVYIYQLVVDGQRVTRKIVVKQPQ
;
A
#
# COMPACT_ATOMS: atom_id res chain seq x y z
N MET A 1 -2.23 -70.36 41.64
CA MET A 1 -3.17 -69.35 41.20
C MET A 1 -2.46 -68.09 40.84
N LYS A 2 -2.51 -67.85 39.64
CA LYS A 2 -1.77 -66.68 39.19
C LYS A 2 -2.67 -65.48 39.15
N ARG A 3 -2.26 -64.54 39.93
CA ARG A 3 -2.92 -63.28 39.95
C ARG A 3 -2.17 -62.35 39.04
N PHE A 4 -2.79 -62.03 38.00
CA PHE A 4 -2.25 -61.00 37.15
C PHE A 4 -2.61 -59.68 37.78
N ALA A 5 -1.64 -59.08 38.35
CA ALA A 5 -1.77 -57.67 38.64
C ALA A 5 -1.81 -56.95 37.34
N TRP A 6 -2.98 -56.65 36.92
CA TRP A 6 -3.12 -55.69 35.86
C TRP A 6 -2.73 -54.37 36.38
N ALA A 7 -1.47 -54.10 36.28
CA ALA A 7 -1.11 -52.72 36.31
C ALA A 7 -1.82 -52.10 35.12
N MET A 8 -2.97 -51.60 35.38
CA MET A 8 -3.52 -50.63 34.49
C MET A 8 -2.53 -49.49 34.47
N LEU A 9 -1.62 -49.61 33.57
CA LEU A 9 -0.96 -48.45 33.09
C LEU A 9 -2.05 -47.58 32.53
N GLY A 10 -2.55 -46.76 33.39
CA GLY A 10 -3.23 -45.59 32.91
C GLY A 10 -2.26 -44.89 32.01
N LEU A 11 -2.31 -45.25 30.80
CA LEU A 11 -1.79 -44.40 29.79
C LEU A 11 -2.55 -43.10 29.92
N GLY A 12 -1.99 -42.29 30.78
CA GLY A 12 -2.34 -40.90 30.73
C GLY A 12 -2.15 -40.53 29.29
N LEU A 13 -3.24 -40.39 28.61
CA LEU A 13 -3.23 -39.78 27.34
C LEU A 13 -2.66 -38.40 27.58
N TRP A 14 -1.39 -38.29 27.42
CA TRP A 14 -0.76 -37.01 27.32
C TRP A 14 -1.22 -36.46 25.99
N VAL A 15 -2.41 -35.92 26.00
CA VAL A 15 -2.72 -34.93 25.01
C VAL A 15 -1.76 -33.80 25.36
N LEU A 16 -0.65 -33.87 24.72
CA LEU A 16 0.07 -32.67 24.46
C LEU A 16 -0.87 -31.83 23.57
N GLU A 17 -1.76 -31.18 24.27
CA GLU A 17 -2.24 -29.97 23.71
C GLU A 17 -1.02 -29.06 23.65
N GLY A 18 -0.18 -29.33 22.71
CA GLY A 18 0.63 -28.30 22.21
C GLY A 18 -0.37 -27.28 21.74
N GLY A 19 -0.81 -26.45 22.65
CA GLY A 19 -1.47 -25.26 22.27
C GLY A 19 -0.52 -24.57 21.33
N VAL A 20 -0.74 -24.77 20.04
CA VAL A 20 -0.28 -23.78 19.12
C VAL A 20 -1.07 -22.56 19.52
N GLU A 21 -0.52 -21.87 20.50
CA GLU A 21 -0.95 -20.51 20.66
C GLU A 21 -0.80 -19.89 19.29
N PRO A 22 -1.90 -19.42 18.69
CA PRO A 22 -1.72 -18.59 17.53
C PRO A 22 -0.74 -17.53 18.02
N ALA A 23 0.47 -17.61 17.56
CA ALA A 23 1.42 -16.55 17.75
C ALA A 23 0.60 -15.32 17.47
N LEU A 24 0.49 -14.44 18.47
CA LEU A 24 -0.22 -13.19 18.31
C LEU A 24 0.22 -12.66 16.97
N ALA A 25 -0.60 -12.96 15.97
CA ALA A 25 -0.34 -12.49 14.64
C ALA A 25 -0.41 -10.98 14.76
N GLN A 26 0.74 -10.41 14.94
CA GLN A 26 0.88 -9.00 14.64
C GLN A 26 0.42 -8.89 13.21
N ASP A 27 -0.66 -8.15 13.01
CA ASP A 27 -1.09 -7.81 11.67
C ASP A 27 0.15 -7.46 10.87
N PRO A 28 0.45 -8.21 9.80
CA PRO A 28 1.64 -7.91 9.04
C PRO A 28 1.58 -6.44 8.64
N GLN A 29 2.61 -5.68 8.96
CA GLN A 29 2.74 -4.31 8.53
C GLN A 29 2.55 -4.30 7.02
N PRO A 30 1.63 -3.48 6.49
CA PRO A 30 1.42 -3.43 5.06
C PRO A 30 2.74 -3.07 4.37
N THR A 31 3.13 -3.83 3.36
CA THR A 31 4.32 -3.55 2.55
C THR A 31 4.17 -2.27 1.76
N ILE A 32 2.93 -1.92 1.44
CA ILE A 32 2.57 -0.71 0.71
C ILE A 32 1.51 0.02 1.53
N GLU A 33 1.79 1.25 1.89
CA GLU A 33 0.85 2.11 2.59
C GLU A 33 0.54 3.31 1.72
N LEU A 34 -0.67 3.37 1.21
CA LEU A 34 -1.19 4.49 0.44
C LEU A 34 -2.02 5.36 1.38
N GLN A 35 -1.55 6.56 1.64
CA GLN A 35 -2.20 7.48 2.57
C GLN A 35 -3.24 8.33 1.87
N ARG A 36 -4.05 9.00 2.68
CA ARG A 36 -5.02 9.96 2.16
C ARG A 36 -4.29 11.12 1.49
N ASN A 37 -4.84 11.56 0.39
CA ASN A 37 -4.35 12.75 -0.29
C ASN A 37 -4.51 13.98 0.62
N ARG A 38 -3.63 14.92 0.42
CA ARG A 38 -3.69 16.24 1.04
C ARG A 38 -3.89 17.27 -0.07
N SER A 39 -5.01 17.93 -0.03
CA SER A 39 -5.34 19.03 -0.93
C SER A 39 -5.76 20.24 -0.11
N SER A 40 -5.39 21.39 -0.59
CA SER A 40 -5.89 22.64 -0.05
C SER A 40 -7.19 23.02 -0.77
N PRO A 41 -8.21 23.50 -0.06
CA PRO A 41 -9.45 23.93 -0.73
C PRO A 41 -9.25 25.11 -1.68
N PHE A 42 -8.12 25.81 -1.57
CA PHE A 42 -7.78 26.95 -2.42
C PHE A 42 -6.78 26.63 -3.52
N ASN A 43 -6.26 25.43 -3.52
CA ASN A 43 -5.25 25.02 -4.49
C ASN A 43 -5.61 23.64 -5.04
N PRO A 44 -5.79 23.49 -6.36
CA PRO A 44 -6.12 22.20 -6.96
C PRO A 44 -4.99 21.19 -6.85
N VAL A 45 -3.85 21.62 -6.37
CA VAL A 45 -2.69 20.75 -6.17
C VAL A 45 -2.97 19.72 -5.08
N THR A 46 -2.76 18.48 -5.40
CA THR A 46 -2.95 17.35 -4.48
C THR A 46 -1.63 16.64 -4.25
N THR A 47 -1.31 16.44 -2.99
CA THR A 47 -0.20 15.60 -2.57
C THR A 47 -0.74 14.24 -2.11
N ILE A 48 -0.15 13.18 -2.62
CA ILE A 48 -0.52 11.81 -2.30
C ILE A 48 0.68 11.14 -1.64
N PRO A 49 0.69 11.03 -0.30
CA PRO A 49 1.78 10.35 0.39
C PRO A 49 1.63 8.83 0.29
N PHE A 50 2.75 8.13 0.17
CA PHE A 50 2.78 6.69 0.28
C PHE A 50 4.08 6.22 0.91
N LYS A 51 4.04 5.04 1.53
CA LYS A 51 5.21 4.42 2.16
C LYS A 51 5.41 3.03 1.62
N LEU A 52 6.66 2.67 1.44
CA LEU A 52 7.06 1.34 1.02
C LEU A 52 7.94 0.71 2.10
N SER A 53 7.65 -0.54 2.45
CA SER A 53 8.45 -1.31 3.40
C SER A 53 9.86 -1.54 2.88
N GLY A 54 10.83 -1.57 3.79
CA GLY A 54 12.20 -1.92 3.45
C GLY A 54 12.35 -3.31 2.83
N GLN A 55 11.40 -4.21 3.08
CA GLN A 55 11.42 -5.56 2.49
C GLN A 55 11.33 -5.53 0.96
N LEU A 56 10.73 -4.49 0.38
CA LEU A 56 10.65 -4.34 -1.06
C LEU A 56 11.99 -4.00 -1.71
N PHE A 57 12.97 -3.61 -0.91
CA PHE A 57 14.28 -3.17 -1.37
C PHE A 57 15.40 -4.16 -1.05
N LEU A 58 15.06 -5.35 -0.57
CA LEU A 58 16.07 -6.36 -0.20
C LEU A 58 16.87 -6.81 -1.42
N LYS A 59 18.14 -7.12 -1.18
CA LYS A 59 19.07 -7.64 -2.20
C LYS A 59 19.22 -6.73 -3.42
N GLY A 60 19.13 -5.43 -3.19
CA GLY A 60 19.27 -4.44 -4.26
C GLY A 60 18.06 -4.33 -5.16
N HIS A 61 16.92 -4.95 -4.80
CA HIS A 61 15.70 -4.81 -5.58
C HIS A 61 15.22 -3.38 -5.58
N ARG A 62 14.77 -2.91 -6.73
CA ARG A 62 14.20 -1.59 -6.93
C ARG A 62 12.74 -1.76 -7.36
N PRO A 63 11.78 -1.58 -6.43
CA PRO A 63 10.39 -1.76 -6.80
C PRO A 63 9.97 -0.77 -7.88
N VAL A 64 9.19 -1.27 -8.82
CA VAL A 64 8.64 -0.49 -9.92
C VAL A 64 7.28 0.03 -9.52
N VAL A 65 7.12 1.34 -9.54
CA VAL A 65 5.96 2.04 -9.00
C VAL A 65 5.26 2.83 -10.08
N SER A 66 3.94 2.69 -10.11
CA SER A 66 3.05 3.51 -10.93
C SER A 66 1.93 4.06 -10.06
N LEU A 67 1.59 5.30 -10.27
CA LEU A 67 0.45 5.94 -9.63
C LEU A 67 -0.40 6.60 -10.70
N ARG A 68 -1.68 6.25 -10.74
CA ARG A 68 -2.60 6.74 -11.74
C ARG A 68 -3.88 7.24 -11.10
N ILE A 69 -4.41 8.31 -11.65
CA ILE A 69 -5.69 8.89 -11.24
C ILE A 69 -6.70 8.62 -12.33
N TYR A 70 -7.83 8.05 -11.94
CA TYR A 70 -8.95 7.71 -12.81
C TYR A 70 -10.21 8.46 -12.39
N ASN A 71 -11.07 8.72 -13.35
CA ASN A 71 -12.42 9.16 -13.06
C ASN A 71 -13.32 7.96 -12.72
N VAL A 72 -14.60 8.20 -12.42
CA VAL A 72 -15.55 7.14 -12.06
C VAL A 72 -15.86 6.18 -13.21
N LEU A 73 -15.54 6.56 -14.45
CA LEU A 73 -15.66 5.70 -15.62
C LEU A 73 -14.38 4.89 -15.89
N ALA A 74 -13.46 4.89 -14.96
CA ALA A 74 -12.15 4.22 -15.07
C ALA A 74 -11.29 4.74 -16.22
N GLN A 75 -11.50 5.98 -16.65
CA GLN A 75 -10.65 6.63 -17.63
C GLN A 75 -9.47 7.30 -16.94
N LEU A 76 -8.30 7.19 -17.54
CA LEU A 76 -7.08 7.79 -17.00
C LEU A 76 -7.19 9.32 -17.09
N VAL A 77 -7.05 9.97 -15.94
CA VAL A 77 -7.08 11.44 -15.84
C VAL A 77 -5.67 12.02 -15.79
N ALA A 78 -4.81 11.45 -14.97
CA ALA A 78 -3.46 11.96 -14.78
C ALA A 78 -2.52 10.90 -14.23
N ILE A 79 -1.23 11.10 -14.47
CA ILE A 79 -0.15 10.35 -13.83
C ILE A 79 0.61 11.36 -12.97
N PRO A 80 0.49 11.29 -11.64
CA PRO A 80 1.23 12.18 -10.75
C PRO A 80 2.75 12.02 -10.89
N VAL A 81 3.47 13.04 -10.50
CA VAL A 81 4.92 13.02 -10.48
C VAL A 81 5.45 12.78 -9.07
N LEU A 82 6.62 12.20 -8.97
CA LEU A 82 7.30 12.01 -7.70
C LEU A 82 7.88 13.35 -7.24
N ARG A 83 7.49 13.78 -6.06
CA ARG A 83 7.99 15.01 -5.48
C ARG A 83 9.50 14.89 -5.22
N GLY A 84 10.22 15.95 -5.51
CA GLY A 84 11.67 16.02 -5.38
C GLY A 84 12.41 15.72 -6.67
N THR A 85 11.97 14.78 -7.48
CA THR A 85 12.58 14.47 -8.77
C THR A 85 11.78 15.00 -9.96
N GLY A 86 10.46 15.20 -9.79
CA GLY A 86 9.56 15.60 -10.87
C GLY A 86 9.31 14.51 -11.92
N LYS A 87 9.80 13.30 -11.69
CA LYS A 87 9.58 12.18 -12.61
C LYS A 87 8.17 11.64 -12.51
N ALA A 88 7.57 11.33 -13.63
CA ALA A 88 6.25 10.70 -13.66
C ALA A 88 6.29 9.33 -12.97
N LEU A 89 5.30 9.05 -12.15
CA LEU A 89 5.13 7.75 -11.49
C LEU A 89 4.48 6.77 -12.48
N ASP A 90 5.20 6.46 -13.52
CA ASP A 90 4.83 5.54 -14.57
C ASP A 90 5.95 4.52 -14.74
N SER A 91 5.77 3.35 -14.13
CA SER A 91 6.78 2.29 -14.09
C SER A 91 8.15 2.79 -13.65
N LEU A 92 8.17 3.60 -12.61
CA LEU A 92 9.38 4.22 -12.08
C LEU A 92 10.01 3.32 -11.03
N ALA A 93 11.26 2.93 -11.23
CA ALA A 93 12.01 2.18 -10.23
C ALA A 93 12.46 3.11 -9.11
N LEU A 94 12.09 2.80 -7.87
CA LEU A 94 12.43 3.60 -6.71
C LEU A 94 13.60 2.99 -5.93
N THR A 95 14.31 3.84 -5.23
CA THR A 95 15.37 3.46 -4.29
C THR A 95 15.02 3.91 -2.89
N CYS A 96 15.45 3.12 -1.92
CA CYS A 96 15.35 3.48 -0.52
C CYS A 96 16.67 3.18 0.17
N PRO A 97 17.37 4.19 0.68
CA PRO A 97 18.66 3.98 1.33
C PRO A 97 18.55 3.35 2.72
N THR A 98 17.33 3.24 3.29
CA THR A 98 17.13 2.71 4.64
C THR A 98 16.41 1.37 4.60
N GLN A 99 16.79 0.43 5.48
CA GLN A 99 16.10 -0.86 5.61
C GLN A 99 14.77 -0.75 6.36
N LEU A 100 14.49 0.39 6.97
CA LEU A 100 13.27 0.63 7.73
C LEU A 100 12.07 0.95 6.85
N GLY A 101 12.29 1.20 5.57
CA GLY A 101 11.28 1.65 4.66
C GLY A 101 11.41 3.13 4.31
N CYS A 102 10.71 3.55 3.28
CA CYS A 102 10.79 4.91 2.79
C CYS A 102 9.41 5.50 2.56
N ALA A 103 9.33 6.80 2.85
CA ALA A 103 8.17 7.62 2.58
C ALA A 103 8.39 8.45 1.33
N TYR A 104 7.37 8.49 0.49
CA TYR A 104 7.36 9.25 -0.76
C TYR A 104 6.13 10.12 -0.81
N SER A 105 6.18 11.14 -1.65
CA SER A 105 5.03 11.97 -1.95
C SER A 105 4.88 12.11 -3.45
N ALA A 106 3.69 11.84 -3.94
CA ALA A 106 3.31 12.15 -5.30
C ALA A 106 2.59 13.48 -5.35
N TYR A 107 2.68 14.13 -6.49
CA TYR A 107 2.14 15.44 -6.71
C TYR A 107 1.31 15.46 -7.99
N TRP A 108 0.08 15.94 -7.88
CA TRP A 108 -0.82 16.15 -9.00
C TRP A 108 -1.21 17.63 -9.06
N ASP A 109 -1.05 18.25 -10.20
CA ASP A 109 -1.35 19.66 -10.40
C ASP A 109 -2.86 19.97 -10.53
N GLY A 110 -3.70 18.93 -10.55
CA GLY A 110 -5.14 19.08 -10.69
C GLY A 110 -5.62 19.19 -12.14
N PHE A 111 -4.74 19.08 -13.11
CA PHE A 111 -5.09 19.14 -14.51
C PHE A 111 -5.27 17.74 -15.11
N VAL A 112 -6.17 17.67 -16.10
CA VAL A 112 -6.29 16.46 -16.91
C VAL A 112 -5.11 16.41 -17.89
N ALA A 113 -4.43 15.26 -17.92
CA ALA A 113 -3.23 15.09 -18.73
C ALA A 113 -3.49 15.43 -20.21
N ASN A 114 -2.55 16.17 -20.79
CA ASN A 114 -2.54 16.54 -22.23
C ASN A 114 -3.71 17.41 -22.68
N THR A 115 -4.47 17.99 -21.80
CA THR A 115 -5.61 18.85 -22.18
C THR A 115 -5.43 20.31 -21.79
N GLY A 116 -4.56 20.61 -20.81
CA GLY A 116 -4.45 21.94 -20.22
C GLY A 116 -5.70 22.38 -19.45
N LYS A 117 -6.66 21.50 -19.23
CA LYS A 117 -7.89 21.77 -18.52
C LYS A 117 -7.84 21.25 -17.10
N PRO A 118 -8.34 21.99 -16.12
CA PRO A 118 -8.46 21.47 -14.76
C PRO A 118 -9.44 20.30 -14.70
N ALA A 119 -9.18 19.36 -13.81
CA ALA A 119 -10.11 18.28 -13.54
C ALA A 119 -11.41 18.84 -12.97
N ALA A 120 -12.54 18.34 -13.43
CA ALA A 120 -13.85 18.75 -12.92
C ALA A 120 -14.01 18.35 -11.45
N SER A 121 -14.80 19.12 -10.71
CA SER A 121 -15.19 18.73 -9.36
C SER A 121 -15.89 17.38 -9.39
N GLY A 122 -15.55 16.51 -8.48
CA GLY A 122 -16.14 15.19 -8.41
C GLY A 122 -15.27 14.18 -7.70
N VAL A 123 -15.62 12.91 -7.87
CA VAL A 123 -14.92 11.78 -7.27
C VAL A 123 -13.97 11.17 -8.29
N TYR A 124 -12.75 10.97 -7.85
CA TYR A 124 -11.71 10.29 -8.60
C TYR A 124 -11.15 9.13 -7.78
N ILE A 125 -10.48 8.23 -8.46
CA ILE A 125 -9.82 7.09 -7.83
C ILE A 125 -8.36 7.16 -8.18
N TYR A 126 -7.48 7.07 -7.18
CA TYR A 126 -6.07 6.91 -7.44
C TYR A 126 -5.61 5.53 -7.06
N GLN A 127 -4.80 4.94 -7.90
CA GLN A 127 -4.31 3.57 -7.78
C GLN A 127 -2.79 3.56 -7.80
N LEU A 128 -2.23 3.03 -6.72
CA LEU A 128 -0.79 2.79 -6.61
C LEU A 128 -0.51 1.33 -6.95
N VAL A 129 0.40 1.10 -7.87
CA VAL A 129 0.85 -0.24 -8.24
C VAL A 129 2.34 -0.34 -7.93
N VAL A 130 2.72 -1.30 -7.11
CA VAL A 130 4.11 -1.56 -6.73
C VAL A 130 4.41 -3.03 -7.00
N ASP A 131 5.31 -3.30 -7.93
CA ASP A 131 5.65 -4.67 -8.36
C ASP A 131 4.41 -5.52 -8.65
N GLY A 132 3.40 -4.92 -9.27
CA GLY A 132 2.15 -5.59 -9.59
C GLY A 132 1.10 -5.60 -8.48
N GLN A 133 1.43 -5.22 -7.26
CA GLN A 133 0.45 -5.10 -6.18
C GLN A 133 -0.26 -3.77 -6.24
N ARG A 134 -1.59 -3.78 -6.12
CA ARG A 134 -2.44 -2.62 -6.28
C ARG A 134 -3.06 -2.19 -4.97
N VAL A 135 -3.02 -0.90 -4.70
CA VAL A 135 -3.73 -0.25 -3.61
C VAL A 135 -4.49 0.93 -4.18
N THR A 136 -5.77 1.03 -3.85
CA THR A 136 -6.67 2.02 -4.42
C THR A 136 -7.29 2.88 -3.33
N ARG A 137 -7.42 4.17 -3.59
CA ARG A 137 -8.13 5.11 -2.72
C ARG A 137 -8.97 6.07 -3.54
N LYS A 138 -9.99 6.60 -2.88
CA LYS A 138 -10.88 7.62 -3.42
C LYS A 138 -10.40 9.02 -3.04
N ILE A 139 -10.52 9.94 -3.96
CA ILE A 139 -10.24 11.36 -3.76
C ILE A 139 -11.45 12.17 -4.22
N VAL A 140 -11.77 13.20 -3.47
CA VAL A 140 -12.79 14.18 -3.86
C VAL A 140 -12.08 15.46 -4.28
N VAL A 141 -12.29 15.88 -5.50
CA VAL A 141 -11.75 17.11 -6.05
C VAL A 141 -12.84 18.17 -6.02
N LYS A 142 -12.51 19.31 -5.43
CA LYS A 142 -13.37 20.49 -5.45
C LYS A 142 -12.61 21.60 -6.15
N GLN A 143 -13.16 22.05 -7.26
CA GLN A 143 -12.61 23.22 -7.93
C GLN A 143 -13.09 24.48 -7.22
N PRO A 144 -12.22 25.49 -7.09
CA PRO A 144 -12.65 26.79 -6.59
C PRO A 144 -13.70 27.37 -7.54
N GLN A 145 -14.78 27.86 -6.96
CA GLN A 145 -15.82 28.58 -7.70
C GLN A 145 -15.37 30.00 -8.00
#